data_87588c62db74e97b94ff405c7cde1f03
#
_entry.id   87588c62db74e97b94ff405c7cde1f03
#
_cell.length_a   1.000
_cell.length_b   1.000
_cell.length_c   1.000
_cell.angle_alpha   90.00
_cell.angle_beta   90.00
_cell.angle_gamma   90.00
#
_symmetry.space_group_name_H-M   'P 1'
#
loop_
_entity.id
_entity.type
_entity.pdbx_description
1 polymer ?
#
loop_
_entity_poly.entity_id
_entity_poly.type
_entity_poly.pdbx_seq_one_letter_code
_entity_poly.pdbx_strand_id
1 'polypeptide(L)'
;MSEEIKLHSKPKTQGKVAVFGIVRNEMYFLPHLLEHYRRLDVKDFWFHDDQSDDGTFEFLMSQPDVGVTRSNIRFGDKIGDKKFGVRAKTIIPQNLLRNRWVATIDSDEFMVLPPGIDTLPQLAQALERNNLLVARALMMDFFPETLRSLRDADTQRTPFELCPYFDPWERLVWPDQHFNVTDISVVDGVRPRILKELLQRNTPFPEFMKDYKIANVNKTPIAFWNENMAAFSSHRTSVAPSDKVQLILAHFKFYPGHQARTDAAVVTGVHWKSASEYHILKAANEQLLDWPLRGPRTQQFRGKDDLAQTGLLYTRAI
;
A
#
# COMPACT_ATOMS: atom_id res chain seq x y z
N MET A 1 18.91 -1.88 -17.13
CA MET A 1 17.47 -2.08 -17.31
C MET A 1 17.33 -3.23 -18.29
N SER A 2 16.37 -4.15 -18.13
CA SER A 2 16.12 -5.13 -19.17
C SER A 2 15.62 -4.40 -20.44
N GLU A 3 15.85 -4.94 -21.63
CA GLU A 3 15.40 -4.37 -22.91
C GLU A 3 13.88 -4.10 -22.94
N GLU A 4 13.15 -4.70 -22.01
CA GLU A 4 11.69 -4.66 -21.88
C GLU A 4 11.18 -3.40 -21.15
N ILE A 5 12.00 -2.70 -20.33
CA ILE A 5 11.60 -1.52 -19.56
C ILE A 5 12.18 -0.26 -20.19
N LYS A 6 11.29 0.59 -20.72
CA LYS A 6 11.66 1.89 -21.29
C LYS A 6 11.56 3.00 -20.26
N LEU A 7 12.56 3.87 -20.22
CA LEU A 7 12.53 5.12 -19.46
C LEU A 7 11.91 6.22 -20.33
N HIS A 8 10.83 6.84 -19.86
CA HIS A 8 10.12 7.92 -20.56
C HIS A 8 10.46 9.31 -20.03
N SER A 9 10.62 9.44 -18.71
CA SER A 9 11.06 10.69 -18.09
C SER A 9 11.98 10.43 -16.90
N LYS A 10 12.72 11.48 -16.51
CA LYS A 10 13.49 11.54 -15.26
C LYS A 10 13.03 12.73 -14.44
N PRO A 11 13.01 12.63 -13.11
CA PRO A 11 12.72 13.78 -12.25
C PRO A 11 13.79 14.86 -12.43
N LYS A 12 13.38 16.13 -12.36
CA LYS A 12 14.30 17.29 -12.42
C LYS A 12 15.01 17.53 -11.08
N THR A 13 14.54 16.93 -10.01
CA THR A 13 15.04 17.05 -8.65
C THR A 13 15.43 15.68 -8.11
N GLN A 14 16.26 15.66 -7.09
CA GLN A 14 16.67 14.45 -6.39
C GLN A 14 16.77 14.73 -4.90
N GLY A 15 16.15 13.89 -4.08
CA GLY A 15 16.19 13.95 -2.62
C GLY A 15 16.99 12.81 -1.98
N LYS A 16 17.07 12.81 -0.66
CA LYS A 16 17.67 11.72 0.12
C LYS A 16 16.84 10.43 -0.01
N VAL A 17 15.52 10.56 -0.05
CA VAL A 17 14.57 9.47 -0.19
C VAL A 17 13.79 9.67 -1.49
N ALA A 18 13.74 8.64 -2.32
CA ALA A 18 12.84 8.57 -3.48
C ALA A 18 11.60 7.76 -3.13
N VAL A 19 10.46 8.08 -3.75
CA VAL A 19 9.28 7.19 -3.76
C VAL A 19 9.31 6.38 -5.05
N PHE A 20 9.00 5.08 -4.96
CA PHE A 20 8.85 4.19 -6.09
C PHE A 20 7.54 3.42 -6.00
N GLY A 21 6.82 3.31 -7.12
CA GLY A 21 5.60 2.52 -7.22
C GLY A 21 5.39 1.94 -8.62
N ILE A 22 4.56 0.88 -8.69
CA ILE A 22 4.02 0.37 -9.96
C ILE A 22 2.54 0.67 -9.94
N VAL A 23 2.04 1.36 -10.97
CA VAL A 23 0.69 1.91 -11.01
C VAL A 23 -0.04 1.52 -12.27
N ARG A 24 -1.35 1.34 -12.17
CA ARG A 24 -2.25 1.14 -13.30
C ARG A 24 -3.63 1.71 -12.99
N ASN A 25 -4.05 2.72 -13.76
CA ASN A 25 -5.36 3.36 -13.62
C ASN A 25 -5.58 3.92 -12.22
N GLU A 26 -4.70 4.84 -11.79
CA GLU A 26 -4.65 5.34 -10.42
C GLU A 26 -4.87 6.85 -10.33
N MET A 27 -5.65 7.42 -11.26
CA MET A 27 -5.91 8.87 -11.33
C MET A 27 -6.55 9.45 -10.08
N TYR A 28 -7.32 8.64 -9.30
CA TYR A 28 -7.84 9.14 -8.03
C TYR A 28 -6.73 9.31 -7.00
N PHE A 29 -5.84 8.33 -6.84
CA PHE A 29 -4.85 8.36 -5.77
C PHE A 29 -3.63 9.22 -6.06
N LEU A 30 -3.14 9.24 -7.30
CA LEU A 30 -1.84 9.83 -7.62
C LEU A 30 -1.70 11.31 -7.26
N PRO A 31 -2.67 12.20 -7.51
CA PRO A 31 -2.56 13.60 -7.07
C PRO A 31 -2.39 13.72 -5.55
N HIS A 32 -3.21 13.00 -4.79
CA HIS A 32 -3.17 13.00 -3.33
C HIS A 32 -1.89 12.35 -2.78
N LEU A 33 -1.44 11.28 -3.41
CA LEU A 33 -0.23 10.57 -3.06
C LEU A 33 1.02 11.43 -3.25
N LEU A 34 1.15 12.07 -4.42
CA LEU A 34 2.28 12.97 -4.67
C LEU A 34 2.30 14.11 -3.65
N GLU A 35 1.15 14.73 -3.37
CA GLU A 35 1.05 15.80 -2.38
C GLU A 35 1.44 15.32 -0.98
N HIS A 36 0.93 14.16 -0.55
CA HIS A 36 1.26 13.57 0.74
C HIS A 36 2.77 13.35 0.91
N TYR A 37 3.41 12.70 -0.05
CA TYR A 37 4.84 12.41 0.05
C TYR A 37 5.71 13.66 -0.16
N ARG A 38 5.28 14.66 -0.93
CA ARG A 38 5.94 15.98 -0.99
C ARG A 38 5.94 16.68 0.37
N ARG A 39 4.83 16.59 1.14
CA ARG A 39 4.77 17.08 2.53
C ARG A 39 5.73 16.33 3.46
N LEU A 40 6.03 15.07 3.18
CA LEU A 40 7.05 14.29 3.89
C LEU A 40 8.49 14.54 3.36
N ASP A 41 8.68 15.63 2.61
CA ASP A 41 9.96 16.11 2.03
C ASP A 41 10.58 15.17 0.97
N VAL A 42 9.76 14.41 0.25
CA VAL A 42 10.19 13.68 -0.95
C VAL A 42 10.35 14.68 -2.10
N LYS A 43 11.49 14.60 -2.81
CA LYS A 43 11.84 15.51 -3.93
C LYS A 43 11.82 14.83 -5.29
N ASP A 44 11.76 13.50 -5.33
CA ASP A 44 11.67 12.75 -6.57
C ASP A 44 10.88 11.46 -6.40
N PHE A 45 10.10 11.19 -7.42
CA PHE A 45 9.21 10.06 -7.52
C PHE A 45 9.56 9.24 -8.76
N TRP A 46 9.35 7.93 -8.70
CA TRP A 46 9.60 7.02 -9.80
C TRP A 46 8.43 6.05 -9.92
N PHE A 47 7.75 6.10 -11.04
CA PHE A 47 6.64 5.18 -11.28
C PHE A 47 6.89 4.32 -12.52
N HIS A 48 6.54 3.05 -12.38
CA HIS A 48 6.37 2.17 -13.51
C HIS A 48 4.88 2.13 -13.86
N ASP A 49 4.53 2.68 -15.01
CA ASP A 49 3.16 2.63 -15.51
C ASP A 49 2.89 1.29 -16.18
N ASP A 50 1.97 0.50 -15.62
CA ASP A 50 1.57 -0.82 -16.09
C ASP A 50 0.47 -0.72 -17.16
N GLN A 51 0.72 0.09 -18.21
CA GLN A 51 -0.17 0.29 -19.35
C GLN A 51 -1.54 0.86 -18.95
N SER A 52 -1.53 1.98 -18.22
CA SER A 52 -2.75 2.71 -17.89
C SER A 52 -3.42 3.30 -19.14
N ASP A 53 -4.74 3.47 -19.06
CA ASP A 53 -5.62 4.00 -20.10
C ASP A 53 -6.64 5.05 -19.57
N ASP A 54 -6.47 5.51 -18.32
CA ASP A 54 -7.31 6.50 -17.64
C ASP A 54 -6.70 7.91 -17.53
N GLY A 55 -5.56 8.16 -18.19
CA GLY A 55 -4.81 9.43 -18.07
C GLY A 55 -3.67 9.39 -17.03
N THR A 56 -3.50 8.27 -16.32
CA THR A 56 -2.42 8.09 -15.32
C THR A 56 -1.03 8.38 -15.90
N PHE A 57 -0.74 7.85 -17.09
CA PHE A 57 0.57 8.03 -17.72
C PHE A 57 0.84 9.51 -18.06
N GLU A 58 -0.12 10.18 -18.68
CA GLU A 58 -0.04 11.59 -19.06
C GLU A 58 0.11 12.49 -17.84
N PHE A 59 -0.64 12.19 -16.77
CA PHE A 59 -0.53 12.88 -15.49
C PHE A 59 0.88 12.75 -14.90
N LEU A 60 1.43 11.54 -14.84
CA LEU A 60 2.78 11.33 -14.32
C LEU A 60 3.85 12.04 -15.17
N MET A 61 3.71 11.99 -16.51
CA MET A 61 4.62 12.68 -17.43
C MET A 61 4.58 14.22 -17.30
N SER A 62 3.46 14.78 -16.84
CA SER A 62 3.32 16.21 -16.60
C SER A 62 4.02 16.73 -15.32
N GLN A 63 4.41 15.82 -14.42
CA GLN A 63 4.99 16.18 -13.13
C GLN A 63 6.53 16.33 -13.26
N PRO A 64 7.10 17.50 -12.86
CA PRO A 64 8.53 17.77 -13.05
C PRO A 64 9.46 16.95 -12.13
N ASP A 65 8.93 16.46 -11.02
CA ASP A 65 9.64 15.66 -10.01
C ASP A 65 9.38 14.16 -10.15
N VAL A 66 8.76 13.72 -11.27
CA VAL A 66 8.41 12.31 -11.53
C VAL A 66 9.22 11.74 -12.68
N GLY A 67 9.90 10.62 -12.43
CA GLY A 67 10.45 9.73 -13.43
C GLY A 67 9.46 8.62 -13.77
N VAL A 68 9.30 8.32 -15.06
CA VAL A 68 8.35 7.33 -15.55
C VAL A 68 9.04 6.26 -16.36
N THR A 69 8.77 5.02 -16.03
CA THR A 69 9.12 3.84 -16.83
C THR A 69 7.86 3.13 -17.31
N ARG A 70 7.93 2.43 -18.42
CA ARG A 70 6.85 1.62 -18.99
C ARG A 70 7.40 0.37 -19.64
N SER A 71 6.60 -0.69 -19.72
CA SER A 71 6.93 -1.89 -20.49
C SER A 71 5.73 -2.41 -21.29
N ASN A 72 5.99 -3.30 -22.24
CA ASN A 72 4.94 -4.02 -22.95
C ASN A 72 4.47 -5.28 -22.18
N ILE A 73 5.14 -5.59 -21.07
CA ILE A 73 4.82 -6.72 -20.19
C ILE A 73 4.03 -6.19 -19.02
N ARG A 74 2.91 -6.81 -18.70
CA ARG A 74 2.04 -6.40 -17.59
C ARG A 74 2.51 -6.96 -16.25
N PHE A 75 2.13 -6.30 -15.18
CA PHE A 75 2.45 -6.69 -13.80
C PHE A 75 2.15 -8.18 -13.52
N GLY A 76 1.01 -8.67 -14.01
CA GLY A 76 0.55 -10.05 -13.77
C GLY A 76 1.22 -11.11 -14.64
N ASP A 77 1.89 -10.72 -15.74
CA ASP A 77 2.50 -11.65 -16.68
C ASP A 77 3.66 -12.39 -16.03
N LYS A 78 3.80 -13.67 -16.36
CA LYS A 78 4.89 -14.50 -15.85
C LYS A 78 6.12 -14.37 -16.73
N ILE A 79 7.28 -14.16 -16.09
CA ILE A 79 8.61 -14.30 -16.69
C ILE A 79 9.36 -15.36 -15.88
N GLY A 80 9.42 -16.58 -16.44
CA GLY A 80 9.85 -17.76 -15.70
C GLY A 80 8.81 -18.13 -14.62
N ASP A 81 9.25 -18.30 -13.40
CA ASP A 81 8.43 -18.69 -12.24
C ASP A 81 7.79 -17.50 -11.48
N LYS A 82 8.20 -16.26 -11.82
CA LYS A 82 7.77 -15.05 -11.11
C LYS A 82 6.93 -14.12 -11.99
N LYS A 83 5.98 -13.41 -11.36
CA LYS A 83 5.26 -12.31 -12.00
C LYS A 83 6.23 -11.17 -12.31
N PHE A 84 6.07 -10.54 -13.47
CA PHE A 84 6.88 -9.41 -13.92
C PHE A 84 6.91 -8.26 -12.91
N GLY A 85 5.75 -7.91 -12.33
CA GLY A 85 5.67 -6.84 -11.34
C GLY A 85 6.57 -7.05 -10.11
N VAL A 86 6.72 -8.30 -9.63
CA VAL A 86 7.64 -8.60 -8.51
C VAL A 86 9.09 -8.42 -8.95
N ARG A 87 9.43 -8.82 -10.18
CA ARG A 87 10.79 -8.59 -10.74
C ARG A 87 11.06 -7.11 -10.96
N ALA A 88 10.09 -6.37 -11.48
CA ALA A 88 10.20 -4.92 -11.74
C ALA A 88 10.42 -4.14 -10.43
N LYS A 89 9.79 -4.56 -9.31
CA LYS A 89 10.04 -3.99 -7.97
C LYS A 89 11.49 -4.16 -7.50
N THR A 90 12.28 -5.05 -8.11
CA THR A 90 13.73 -5.16 -7.87
C THR A 90 14.55 -4.46 -8.95
N ILE A 91 14.25 -4.74 -10.20
CA ILE A 91 15.09 -4.30 -11.35
C ILE A 91 15.08 -2.76 -11.45
N ILE A 92 13.94 -2.11 -11.30
CA ILE A 92 13.85 -0.66 -11.46
C ILE A 92 14.61 0.07 -10.36
N PRO A 93 14.39 -0.16 -9.05
CA PRO A 93 15.20 0.47 -8.03
C PRO A 93 16.70 0.14 -8.13
N GLN A 94 17.07 -1.09 -8.46
CA GLN A 94 18.46 -1.48 -8.64
C GLN A 94 19.17 -0.71 -9.77
N ASN A 95 18.47 -0.36 -10.84
CA ASN A 95 19.08 0.34 -11.98
C ASN A 95 19.01 1.87 -11.87
N LEU A 96 17.93 2.41 -11.25
CA LEU A 96 17.67 3.85 -11.24
C LEU A 96 17.89 4.50 -9.87
N LEU A 97 17.84 3.73 -8.78
CA LEU A 97 17.81 4.24 -7.40
C LEU A 97 18.87 3.58 -6.50
N ARG A 98 19.92 2.98 -7.10
CA ARG A 98 20.99 2.32 -6.34
C ARG A 98 21.69 3.32 -5.40
N ASN A 99 22.07 2.83 -4.22
CA ASN A 99 22.72 3.58 -3.14
C ASN A 99 21.87 4.74 -2.61
N ARG A 100 20.54 4.54 -2.60
CA ARG A 100 19.57 5.51 -2.11
C ARG A 100 18.53 4.86 -1.20
N TRP A 101 17.93 5.68 -0.35
CA TRP A 101 16.71 5.31 0.35
C TRP A 101 15.53 5.37 -0.63
N VAL A 102 14.73 4.32 -0.63
CA VAL A 102 13.55 4.23 -1.50
C VAL A 102 12.36 3.79 -0.67
N ALA A 103 11.30 4.59 -0.72
CA ALA A 103 9.99 4.21 -0.23
C ALA A 103 9.23 3.51 -1.38
N THR A 104 9.08 2.19 -1.28
CA THR A 104 8.31 1.39 -2.24
C THR A 104 6.89 1.24 -1.76
N ILE A 105 5.94 1.84 -2.47
CA ILE A 105 4.55 1.96 -2.06
C ILE A 105 3.60 1.54 -3.19
N ASP A 106 2.40 1.12 -2.82
CA ASP A 106 1.28 1.01 -3.75
C ASP A 106 0.46 2.33 -3.71
N SER A 107 -0.32 2.64 -4.73
CA SER A 107 -1.00 3.94 -4.89
C SER A 107 -2.01 4.26 -3.79
N ASP A 108 -2.58 3.23 -3.17
CA ASP A 108 -3.56 3.30 -2.09
C ASP A 108 -2.92 3.30 -0.68
N GLU A 109 -1.59 3.53 -0.59
CA GLU A 109 -0.83 3.47 0.66
C GLU A 109 -0.17 4.81 1.01
N PHE A 110 -0.54 5.36 2.15
CA PHE A 110 -0.06 6.65 2.65
C PHE A 110 0.71 6.44 3.96
N MET A 111 2.00 6.67 3.93
CA MET A 111 2.87 6.43 5.09
C MET A 111 2.63 7.47 6.18
N VAL A 112 2.42 7.00 7.41
CA VAL A 112 2.36 7.83 8.60
C VAL A 112 3.62 7.59 9.43
N LEU A 113 4.34 8.68 9.71
CA LEU A 113 5.60 8.65 10.43
C LEU A 113 5.38 8.71 11.96
N PRO A 114 6.22 8.05 12.76
CA PRO A 114 6.08 8.03 14.21
C PRO A 114 6.35 9.41 14.84
N PRO A 115 5.90 9.63 16.08
CA PRO A 115 6.21 10.85 16.82
C PRO A 115 7.70 11.16 16.84
N GLY A 116 8.04 12.45 16.70
CA GLY A 116 9.43 12.92 16.67
C GLY A 116 10.11 12.79 15.29
N ILE A 117 9.44 12.21 14.31
CA ILE A 117 9.90 12.15 12.91
C ILE A 117 8.80 12.78 12.03
N ASP A 118 9.16 13.83 11.30
CA ASP A 118 8.20 14.58 10.49
C ASP A 118 8.43 14.41 8.98
N THR A 119 9.62 13.95 8.57
CA THR A 119 9.97 13.78 7.16
C THR A 119 10.64 12.43 6.88
N LEU A 120 10.55 11.95 5.65
CA LEU A 120 11.23 10.72 5.23
C LEU A 120 12.77 10.84 5.27
N PRO A 121 13.38 11.98 4.91
CA PRO A 121 14.82 12.18 5.16
C PRO A 121 15.24 12.06 6.62
N GLN A 122 14.42 12.55 7.58
CA GLN A 122 14.69 12.36 9.01
C GLN A 122 14.60 10.89 9.41
N LEU A 123 13.58 10.17 8.92
CA LEU A 123 13.46 8.71 9.13
C LEU A 123 14.70 7.98 8.60
N ALA A 124 15.09 8.26 7.34
CA ALA A 124 16.26 7.65 6.73
C ALA A 124 17.53 7.90 7.55
N GLN A 125 17.72 9.14 8.04
CA GLN A 125 18.86 9.49 8.89
C GLN A 125 18.84 8.76 10.24
N ALA A 126 17.66 8.59 10.85
CA ALA A 126 17.52 7.85 12.08
C ALA A 126 17.85 6.36 11.88
N LEU A 127 17.41 5.76 10.78
CA LEU A 127 17.75 4.38 10.42
C LEU A 127 19.26 4.22 10.19
N GLU A 128 19.92 5.14 9.46
CA GLU A 128 21.36 5.14 9.22
C GLU A 128 22.17 5.18 10.52
N ARG A 129 21.82 6.07 11.45
CA ARG A 129 22.51 6.17 12.75
C ARG A 129 22.44 4.87 13.56
N ASN A 130 21.45 4.06 13.32
CA ASN A 130 21.23 2.78 14.00
C ASN A 130 21.66 1.57 13.17
N ASN A 131 22.35 1.76 12.04
CA ASN A 131 22.76 0.71 11.11
C ASN A 131 21.59 -0.15 10.63
N LEU A 132 20.41 0.44 10.46
CA LEU A 132 19.20 -0.23 9.96
C LEU A 132 19.05 0.10 8.46
N LEU A 133 18.85 -0.91 7.64
CA LEU A 133 18.69 -0.76 6.19
C LEU A 133 17.22 -0.73 5.74
N VAL A 134 16.29 -1.10 6.61
CA VAL A 134 14.85 -1.16 6.32
C VAL A 134 14.02 -0.79 7.55
N ALA A 135 12.84 -0.22 7.33
CA ALA A 135 11.82 -0.11 8.36
C ALA A 135 10.58 -0.89 7.96
N ARG A 136 9.91 -1.48 8.96
CA ARG A 136 8.62 -2.15 8.77
C ARG A 136 7.46 -1.19 8.95
N ALA A 137 6.34 -1.53 8.33
CA ALA A 137 5.06 -0.89 8.55
C ALA A 137 3.94 -1.91 8.71
N LEU A 138 2.86 -1.47 9.33
CA LEU A 138 1.58 -2.18 9.32
C LEU A 138 0.62 -1.47 8.38
N MET A 139 0.05 -2.19 7.42
CA MET A 139 -1.01 -1.68 6.54
C MET A 139 -2.32 -1.66 7.34
N MET A 140 -2.76 -0.47 7.72
CA MET A 140 -3.98 -0.26 8.47
C MET A 140 -5.08 0.24 7.54
N ASP A 141 -6.17 -0.52 7.42
CA ASP A 141 -7.29 -0.10 6.58
C ASP A 141 -7.97 1.15 7.13
N PHE A 142 -8.12 2.13 6.26
CA PHE A 142 -8.93 3.32 6.47
C PHE A 142 -10.23 3.20 5.69
N PHE A 143 -11.34 3.59 6.30
CA PHE A 143 -12.66 3.33 5.74
C PHE A 143 -13.67 4.45 6.04
N PRO A 144 -14.73 4.58 5.20
CA PRO A 144 -15.80 5.56 5.39
C PRO A 144 -16.81 5.08 6.44
N GLU A 145 -17.77 5.91 6.78
CA GLU A 145 -18.92 5.53 7.63
C GLU A 145 -19.73 4.39 6.99
N THR A 146 -20.05 4.54 5.70
CA THR A 146 -20.75 3.55 4.88
C THR A 146 -20.17 3.53 3.46
N LEU A 147 -20.36 2.44 2.71
CA LEU A 147 -19.93 2.38 1.31
C LEU A 147 -20.71 3.36 0.41
N ARG A 148 -21.97 3.70 0.77
CA ARG A 148 -22.77 4.68 0.05
C ARG A 148 -22.11 6.04 -0.01
N SER A 149 -21.45 6.48 1.06
CA SER A 149 -20.80 7.80 1.12
C SER A 149 -19.71 8.02 0.09
N LEU A 150 -19.24 6.94 -0.56
CA LEU A 150 -18.21 7.02 -1.61
C LEU A 150 -18.79 7.08 -3.04
N ARG A 151 -20.08 6.76 -3.24
CA ARG A 151 -20.66 6.70 -4.60
C ARG A 151 -20.70 8.05 -5.29
N ASP A 152 -21.09 9.08 -4.53
CA ASP A 152 -21.24 10.45 -5.03
C ASP A 152 -20.20 11.38 -4.39
N ALA A 153 -19.10 10.82 -3.89
CA ALA A 153 -18.08 11.59 -3.22
C ALA A 153 -17.30 12.46 -4.20
N ASP A 154 -17.02 13.69 -3.78
CA ASP A 154 -16.11 14.58 -4.52
C ASP A 154 -14.69 13.98 -4.53
N THR A 155 -14.22 13.65 -5.73
CA THR A 155 -12.90 13.04 -5.96
C THR A 155 -11.73 14.00 -5.69
N GLN A 156 -11.99 15.28 -5.47
CA GLN A 156 -10.97 16.25 -5.03
C GLN A 156 -10.67 16.13 -3.52
N ARG A 157 -11.55 15.50 -2.75
CA ARG A 157 -11.30 15.24 -1.34
C ARG A 157 -10.26 14.12 -1.18
N THR A 158 -9.39 14.32 -0.22
CA THR A 158 -8.32 13.38 0.08
C THR A 158 -8.87 12.02 0.59
N PRO A 159 -8.12 10.93 0.42
CA PRO A 159 -8.49 9.64 1.00
C PRO A 159 -8.77 9.69 2.51
N PHE A 160 -8.02 10.48 3.27
CA PHE A 160 -8.24 10.66 4.72
C PHE A 160 -9.55 11.38 5.05
N GLU A 161 -9.99 12.31 4.22
CA GLU A 161 -11.28 13.00 4.41
C GLU A 161 -12.48 12.13 4.07
N LEU A 162 -12.35 11.25 3.09
CA LEU A 162 -13.42 10.35 2.67
C LEU A 162 -13.48 9.09 3.53
N CYS A 163 -12.34 8.63 4.01
CA CYS A 163 -12.19 7.42 4.83
C CYS A 163 -11.47 7.76 6.15
N PRO A 164 -12.12 8.51 7.06
CA PRO A 164 -11.46 9.00 8.27
C PRO A 164 -11.38 7.99 9.40
N TYR A 165 -11.93 6.79 9.23
CA TYR A 165 -12.00 5.80 10.31
C TYR A 165 -10.99 4.69 10.13
N PHE A 166 -10.47 4.20 11.26
CA PHE A 166 -9.60 3.03 11.34
C PHE A 166 -9.92 2.21 12.59
N ASP A 167 -9.54 0.94 12.58
CA ASP A 167 -9.68 0.06 13.74
C ASP A 167 -8.28 -0.23 14.32
N PRO A 168 -7.97 0.17 15.55
CA PRO A 168 -6.78 -0.29 16.24
C PRO A 168 -6.91 -1.80 16.52
N TRP A 169 -5.88 -2.57 16.17
CA TRP A 169 -5.91 -4.01 16.34
C TRP A 169 -5.59 -4.42 17.78
N GLU A 170 -6.42 -5.27 18.35
CA GLU A 170 -6.14 -5.91 19.65
C GLU A 170 -5.32 -7.18 19.50
N ARG A 171 -5.51 -7.88 18.39
CA ARG A 171 -4.91 -9.20 18.18
C ARG A 171 -4.07 -9.18 16.92
N LEU A 172 -2.77 -9.08 17.11
CA LEU A 172 -1.79 -9.36 16.09
C LEU A 172 -1.47 -10.85 16.18
N VAL A 173 -1.71 -11.56 15.09
CA VAL A 173 -1.34 -12.98 15.00
C VAL A 173 0.03 -13.05 14.35
N TRP A 174 0.98 -13.52 15.11
CA TRP A 174 2.31 -13.85 14.60
C TRP A 174 2.21 -15.12 13.77
N PRO A 175 2.77 -15.16 12.58
CA PRO A 175 2.75 -16.37 11.78
C PRO A 175 3.52 -17.47 12.44
N ASP A 176 3.06 -18.67 12.15
CA ASP A 176 3.68 -19.92 12.42
C ASP A 176 5.15 -19.99 11.90
N GLN A 177 5.91 -20.96 12.34
CA GLN A 177 7.38 -21.09 12.21
C GLN A 177 7.94 -21.02 10.77
N HIS A 178 7.08 -21.05 9.74
CA HIS A 178 7.47 -20.96 8.34
C HIS A 178 7.60 -19.53 7.80
N PHE A 179 7.23 -18.52 8.58
CA PHE A 179 7.33 -17.11 8.21
C PHE A 179 8.34 -16.41 9.10
N ASN A 180 8.99 -15.39 8.58
CA ASN A 180 9.86 -14.54 9.41
C ASN A 180 9.04 -13.97 10.58
N VAL A 181 9.65 -13.89 11.75
CA VAL A 181 9.07 -13.29 12.98
C VAL A 181 8.52 -11.86 12.81
N THR A 182 8.76 -11.26 11.67
CA THR A 182 8.26 -9.93 11.31
C THR A 182 6.92 -9.94 10.58
N ASP A 183 6.43 -11.09 10.13
CA ASP A 183 5.15 -11.17 9.44
C ASP A 183 4.01 -11.17 10.46
N ILE A 184 3.08 -10.22 10.30
CA ILE A 184 1.96 -10.03 11.22
C ILE A 184 0.66 -10.09 10.42
N SER A 185 -0.27 -10.89 10.90
CA SER A 185 -1.62 -10.98 10.37
C SER A 185 -2.63 -10.48 11.40
N VAL A 186 -3.77 -10.00 10.95
CA VAL A 186 -4.83 -9.44 11.79
C VAL A 186 -6.08 -10.28 11.68
N VAL A 187 -6.70 -10.58 12.82
CA VAL A 187 -7.98 -11.30 12.90
C VAL A 187 -9.18 -10.37 13.05
N ASP A 188 -8.93 -9.07 13.17
CA ASP A 188 -9.93 -8.03 13.41
C ASP A 188 -9.79 -6.87 12.42
N GLY A 189 -10.72 -5.94 12.44
CA GLY A 189 -10.75 -4.78 11.57
C GLY A 189 -11.95 -4.77 10.63
N VAL A 190 -12.02 -3.78 9.75
CA VAL A 190 -13.18 -3.56 8.87
C VAL A 190 -13.43 -4.71 7.91
N ARG A 191 -12.40 -5.27 7.26
CA ARG A 191 -12.58 -6.37 6.28
C ARG A 191 -13.06 -7.68 6.91
N PRO A 192 -12.48 -8.19 8.01
CA PRO A 192 -13.05 -9.32 8.76
C PRO A 192 -14.48 -9.06 9.24
N ARG A 193 -14.81 -7.84 9.66
CA ARG A 193 -16.15 -7.45 10.09
C ARG A 193 -17.16 -7.50 8.95
N ILE A 194 -16.81 -6.98 7.77
CA ILE A 194 -17.60 -7.10 6.55
C ILE A 194 -17.86 -8.58 6.20
N LEU A 195 -16.80 -9.41 6.17
CA LEU A 195 -16.93 -10.84 5.86
C LEU A 195 -17.87 -11.53 6.85
N LYS A 196 -17.73 -11.26 8.15
CA LYS A 196 -18.61 -11.83 9.18
C LYS A 196 -20.07 -11.46 8.95
N GLU A 197 -20.37 -10.20 8.66
CA GLU A 197 -21.72 -9.74 8.36
C GLU A 197 -22.31 -10.41 7.12
N LEU A 198 -21.51 -10.52 6.03
CA LEU A 198 -21.93 -11.20 4.80
C LEU A 198 -22.24 -12.69 5.05
N LEU A 199 -21.43 -13.38 5.85
CA LEU A 199 -21.67 -14.77 6.23
C LEU A 199 -22.96 -14.93 7.06
N GLN A 200 -23.25 -13.99 7.97
CA GLN A 200 -24.50 -13.97 8.72
C GLN A 200 -25.74 -13.77 7.83
N ARG A 201 -25.58 -13.09 6.70
CA ARG A 201 -26.62 -12.93 5.66
C ARG A 201 -26.71 -14.12 4.69
N ASN A 202 -25.95 -15.17 4.94
CA ASN A 202 -25.85 -16.35 4.05
C ASN A 202 -25.41 -15.99 2.61
N THR A 203 -24.54 -14.98 2.46
CA THR A 203 -23.98 -14.62 1.17
C THR A 203 -23.20 -15.79 0.57
N PRO A 204 -23.51 -16.23 -0.65
CA PRO A 204 -22.76 -17.30 -1.28
C PRO A 204 -21.38 -16.81 -1.73
N PHE A 205 -20.34 -17.53 -1.33
CA PHE A 205 -18.98 -17.30 -1.79
C PHE A 205 -18.45 -18.51 -2.58
N PRO A 206 -17.52 -18.31 -3.53
CA PRO A 206 -16.85 -19.41 -4.19
C PRO A 206 -16.19 -20.37 -3.19
N GLU A 207 -16.06 -21.66 -3.56
CA GLU A 207 -15.52 -22.72 -2.70
C GLU A 207 -14.15 -22.37 -2.12
N PHE A 208 -13.26 -21.75 -2.94
CA PHE A 208 -11.92 -21.35 -2.51
C PHE A 208 -11.90 -20.28 -1.40
N MET A 209 -13.05 -19.63 -1.11
CA MET A 209 -13.18 -18.66 -0.03
C MET A 209 -13.41 -19.30 1.35
N LYS A 210 -13.73 -20.59 1.42
CA LYS A 210 -13.98 -21.31 2.69
C LYS A 210 -12.79 -21.23 3.66
N ASP A 211 -11.57 -21.18 3.11
CA ASP A 211 -10.32 -21.07 3.87
C ASP A 211 -9.74 -19.65 3.85
N TYR A 212 -10.55 -18.62 3.53
CA TYR A 212 -10.09 -17.25 3.58
C TYR A 212 -9.68 -16.89 5.01
N LYS A 213 -8.39 -16.84 5.24
CA LYS A 213 -7.79 -16.41 6.49
C LYS A 213 -7.07 -15.09 6.26
N ILE A 214 -7.30 -14.18 7.10
CA ILE A 214 -6.53 -12.99 7.52
C ILE A 214 -5.52 -12.46 6.50
N ALA A 215 -5.65 -11.19 6.14
CA ALA A 215 -4.66 -10.48 5.35
C ALA A 215 -3.34 -10.31 6.12
N ASN A 216 -2.22 -10.56 5.45
CA ASN A 216 -0.91 -10.14 5.95
C ASN A 216 -0.84 -8.61 5.88
N VAL A 217 -0.73 -7.96 7.03
CA VAL A 217 -0.68 -6.50 7.15
C VAL A 217 0.74 -5.96 7.25
N ASN A 218 1.74 -6.84 7.30
CA ASN A 218 3.13 -6.43 7.42
C ASN A 218 3.70 -6.01 6.06
N LYS A 219 4.49 -4.92 6.05
CA LYS A 219 5.21 -4.44 4.87
C LYS A 219 6.56 -3.85 5.25
N THR A 220 7.52 -3.88 4.32
CA THR A 220 8.81 -3.18 4.42
C THR A 220 8.84 -2.06 3.38
N PRO A 221 8.14 -0.93 3.64
CA PRO A 221 7.91 0.07 2.62
C PRO A 221 9.11 0.98 2.36
N ILE A 222 10.09 1.06 3.24
CA ILE A 222 11.28 1.89 3.06
C ILE A 222 12.56 1.09 3.29
N ALA A 223 13.49 1.18 2.34
CA ALA A 223 14.74 0.46 2.36
C ALA A 223 15.89 1.27 1.72
N PHE A 224 17.13 1.03 2.17
CA PHE A 224 18.33 1.49 1.48
C PHE A 224 18.70 0.50 0.36
N TRP A 225 18.58 0.94 -0.88
CA TRP A 225 18.79 0.10 -2.06
C TRP A 225 20.26 0.02 -2.45
N ASN A 226 20.98 -0.89 -1.81
CA ASN A 226 22.33 -1.30 -2.22
C ASN A 226 22.26 -2.45 -3.23
N GLU A 227 23.42 -2.96 -3.67
CA GLU A 227 23.51 -4.05 -4.65
C GLU A 227 22.86 -5.37 -4.20
N ASN A 228 22.73 -5.60 -2.88
CA ASN A 228 22.17 -6.82 -2.30
C ASN A 228 20.68 -6.70 -1.95
N MET A 229 20.09 -5.51 -2.09
CA MET A 229 18.67 -5.31 -1.78
C MET A 229 17.79 -5.82 -2.92
N ALA A 230 16.78 -6.61 -2.59
CA ALA A 230 15.80 -7.12 -3.54
C ALA A 230 14.41 -7.15 -2.90
N ALA A 231 13.37 -7.05 -3.73
CA ALA A 231 12.00 -7.33 -3.32
C ALA A 231 11.70 -8.83 -3.47
N PHE A 232 11.29 -9.49 -2.39
CA PHE A 232 10.83 -10.87 -2.43
C PHE A 232 9.34 -10.97 -2.79
N SER A 233 8.58 -9.95 -2.40
CA SER A 233 7.18 -9.81 -2.72
C SER A 233 6.80 -8.32 -2.70
N SER A 234 5.51 -8.01 -2.85
CA SER A 234 5.00 -6.65 -2.62
C SER A 234 5.16 -6.20 -1.15
N HIS A 235 5.39 -7.13 -0.23
CA HIS A 235 5.40 -6.86 1.21
C HIS A 235 6.78 -6.96 1.85
N ARG A 236 7.76 -7.63 1.22
CA ARG A 236 9.04 -7.94 1.84
C ARG A 236 10.25 -7.68 0.95
N THR A 237 11.30 -7.20 1.59
CA THR A 237 12.64 -7.07 1.02
C THR A 237 13.54 -8.24 1.45
N SER A 238 14.72 -8.36 0.82
CA SER A 238 15.74 -9.36 1.15
C SER A 238 16.35 -9.18 2.54
N VAL A 239 16.18 -8.00 3.15
CA VAL A 239 16.65 -7.68 4.50
C VAL A 239 15.46 -7.63 5.45
N ALA A 240 15.56 -8.33 6.58
CA ALA A 240 14.55 -8.31 7.62
C ALA A 240 14.57 -6.97 8.36
N PRO A 241 13.41 -6.35 8.63
CA PRO A 241 13.33 -5.12 9.38
C PRO A 241 13.55 -5.36 10.88
N SER A 242 14.06 -4.33 11.56
CA SER A 242 14.12 -4.30 13.02
C SER A 242 12.75 -3.98 13.63
N ASP A 243 12.55 -4.40 14.90
CA ASP A 243 11.39 -4.02 15.72
C ASP A 243 11.54 -2.64 16.38
N LYS A 244 12.67 -1.96 16.19
CA LYS A 244 12.90 -0.61 16.76
C LYS A 244 12.03 0.47 16.15
N VAL A 245 11.62 0.31 14.88
CA VAL A 245 10.79 1.27 14.15
C VAL A 245 9.61 0.54 13.55
N GLN A 246 8.43 1.05 13.82
CA GLN A 246 7.20 0.59 13.19
C GLN A 246 6.40 1.77 12.67
N LEU A 247 6.17 1.78 11.37
CA LEU A 247 5.37 2.75 10.66
C LEU A 247 3.94 2.23 10.50
N ILE A 248 3.03 3.13 10.15
CA ILE A 248 1.72 2.76 9.63
C ILE A 248 1.66 3.17 8.15
N LEU A 249 1.15 2.28 7.30
CA LEU A 249 0.65 2.61 5.98
C LEU A 249 -0.86 2.72 6.09
N ALA A 250 -1.40 3.94 6.03
CA ALA A 250 -2.83 4.13 5.88
C ALA A 250 -3.23 3.58 4.51
N HIS A 251 -4.09 2.56 4.51
CA HIS A 251 -4.38 1.75 3.33
C HIS A 251 -5.85 1.93 2.95
N PHE A 252 -6.09 2.45 1.74
CA PHE A 252 -7.40 2.88 1.29
C PHE A 252 -7.99 1.92 0.26
N LYS A 253 -8.54 0.80 0.73
CA LYS A 253 -9.30 -0.14 -0.13
C LYS A 253 -10.66 0.40 -0.56
N PHE A 254 -11.18 1.37 0.19
CA PHE A 254 -12.44 2.04 -0.05
C PHE A 254 -12.16 3.44 -0.58
N TYR A 255 -12.63 3.77 -1.79
CA TYR A 255 -12.42 5.07 -2.42
C TYR A 255 -13.47 5.30 -3.51
N PRO A 256 -13.67 6.53 -4.00
CA PRO A 256 -14.57 6.77 -5.13
C PRO A 256 -14.15 5.94 -6.35
N GLY A 257 -15.06 5.17 -6.91
CA GLY A 257 -14.76 4.27 -8.04
C GLY A 257 -14.23 2.88 -7.66
N HIS A 258 -14.00 2.56 -6.37
CA HIS A 258 -13.51 1.24 -5.95
C HIS A 258 -14.38 0.07 -6.43
N GLN A 259 -15.68 0.30 -6.68
CA GLN A 259 -16.59 -0.72 -7.18
C GLN A 259 -16.16 -1.23 -8.57
N ALA A 260 -15.89 -0.32 -9.51
CA ALA A 260 -15.45 -0.69 -10.87
C ALA A 260 -14.14 -1.51 -10.84
N ARG A 261 -13.18 -1.09 -10.00
CA ARG A 261 -11.93 -1.84 -9.80
C ARG A 261 -12.18 -3.22 -9.18
N THR A 262 -13.10 -3.30 -8.24
CA THR A 262 -13.50 -4.56 -7.58
C THR A 262 -14.10 -5.53 -8.58
N ASP A 263 -15.01 -5.07 -9.42
CA ASP A 263 -15.65 -5.89 -10.47
C ASP A 263 -14.63 -6.39 -11.50
N ALA A 264 -13.73 -5.52 -11.95
CA ALA A 264 -12.65 -5.89 -12.87
C ALA A 264 -11.67 -6.91 -12.24
N ALA A 265 -11.34 -6.76 -10.97
CA ALA A 265 -10.45 -7.68 -10.25
C ALA A 265 -11.07 -9.08 -10.09
N VAL A 266 -12.37 -9.17 -9.82
CA VAL A 266 -13.11 -10.44 -9.74
C VAL A 266 -13.13 -11.14 -11.10
N VAL A 267 -13.36 -10.40 -12.21
CA VAL A 267 -13.37 -10.97 -13.56
C VAL A 267 -12.01 -11.49 -13.97
N THR A 268 -10.94 -10.75 -13.68
CA THR A 268 -9.58 -11.10 -14.14
C THR A 268 -8.89 -12.16 -13.26
N GLY A 269 -9.25 -12.25 -11.98
CA GLY A 269 -8.65 -13.18 -11.01
C GLY A 269 -7.14 -12.99 -10.77
N VAL A 270 -6.54 -11.89 -11.25
CA VAL A 270 -5.07 -11.68 -11.25
C VAL A 270 -4.49 -11.51 -9.85
N HIS A 271 -5.30 -11.09 -8.88
CA HIS A 271 -4.88 -10.86 -7.50
C HIS A 271 -4.68 -12.16 -6.70
N TRP A 272 -4.20 -12.03 -5.46
CA TRP A 272 -3.90 -13.16 -4.57
C TRP A 272 -5.13 -14.05 -4.36
N LYS A 273 -4.91 -15.38 -4.38
CA LYS A 273 -5.96 -16.41 -4.26
C LYS A 273 -7.19 -16.08 -5.13
N SER A 274 -6.99 -15.90 -6.42
CA SER A 274 -8.08 -15.62 -7.38
C SER A 274 -8.95 -14.42 -6.96
N ALA A 275 -8.33 -13.35 -6.49
CA ALA A 275 -8.98 -12.12 -6.05
C ALA A 275 -9.98 -12.31 -4.88
N SER A 276 -9.70 -13.23 -3.95
CA SER A 276 -10.59 -13.54 -2.81
C SER A 276 -11.11 -12.32 -2.07
N GLU A 277 -10.24 -11.35 -1.80
CA GLU A 277 -10.60 -10.12 -1.13
C GLU A 277 -11.61 -9.29 -1.92
N TYR A 278 -11.48 -9.26 -3.25
CA TYR A 278 -12.38 -8.51 -4.11
C TYR A 278 -13.77 -9.16 -4.21
N HIS A 279 -13.90 -10.47 -4.02
CA HIS A 279 -15.21 -11.11 -3.88
C HIS A 279 -15.95 -10.63 -2.62
N ILE A 280 -15.24 -10.41 -1.50
CA ILE A 280 -15.82 -9.85 -0.28
C ILE A 280 -16.27 -8.40 -0.53
N LEU A 281 -15.40 -7.58 -1.14
CA LEU A 281 -15.71 -6.18 -1.44
C LEU A 281 -16.88 -6.04 -2.44
N LYS A 282 -16.96 -6.92 -3.44
CA LYS A 282 -18.08 -6.96 -4.38
C LYS A 282 -19.39 -7.26 -3.66
N ALA A 283 -19.43 -8.31 -2.86
CA ALA A 283 -20.63 -8.64 -2.08
C ALA A 283 -21.00 -7.53 -1.09
N ALA A 284 -20.00 -6.85 -0.48
CA ALA A 284 -20.28 -5.70 0.37
C ALA A 284 -20.92 -4.53 -0.39
N ASN A 285 -20.45 -4.22 -1.59
CA ASN A 285 -21.04 -3.19 -2.45
C ASN A 285 -22.49 -3.51 -2.86
N GLU A 286 -22.83 -4.78 -2.97
CA GLU A 286 -24.17 -5.24 -3.34
C GLU A 286 -25.14 -5.30 -2.15
N GLN A 287 -24.66 -5.70 -0.96
CA GLN A 287 -25.52 -6.06 0.16
C GLN A 287 -25.37 -5.17 1.40
N LEU A 288 -24.25 -4.44 1.53
CA LEU A 288 -23.89 -3.67 2.73
C LEU A 288 -23.70 -2.18 2.46
N LEU A 289 -24.31 -1.65 1.40
CA LEU A 289 -24.06 -0.27 0.95
C LEU A 289 -24.31 0.76 2.04
N ASP A 290 -25.39 0.61 2.82
CA ASP A 290 -25.80 1.48 3.93
C ASP A 290 -25.43 0.93 5.31
N TRP A 291 -24.77 -0.23 5.34
CA TRP A 291 -24.36 -0.83 6.59
C TRP A 291 -23.21 -0.02 7.21
N PRO A 292 -23.31 0.37 8.51
CA PRO A 292 -22.24 1.12 9.14
C PRO A 292 -20.98 0.27 9.27
N LEU A 293 -19.87 0.73 8.66
CA LEU A 293 -18.60 0.01 8.69
C LEU A 293 -17.89 0.11 10.04
N ARG A 294 -18.31 1.04 10.90
CA ARG A 294 -17.72 1.24 12.23
C ARG A 294 -18.06 0.08 13.16
N GLY A 295 -17.07 -0.31 13.93
CA GLY A 295 -17.22 -1.27 15.04
C GLY A 295 -17.03 -0.60 16.40
N PRO A 296 -17.12 -1.37 17.50
CA PRO A 296 -17.04 -0.83 18.86
C PRO A 296 -15.74 -0.10 19.20
N ARG A 297 -14.66 -0.40 18.47
CA ARG A 297 -13.31 0.16 18.68
C ARG A 297 -12.86 1.11 17.60
N THR A 298 -13.67 1.35 16.60
CA THR A 298 -13.36 2.27 15.52
C THR A 298 -13.04 3.66 16.08
N GLN A 299 -11.94 4.20 15.62
CA GLN A 299 -11.47 5.55 15.92
C GLN A 299 -11.50 6.42 14.68
N GLN A 300 -11.63 7.73 14.88
CA GLN A 300 -11.50 8.72 13.82
C GLN A 300 -10.08 9.25 13.80
N PHE A 301 -9.47 9.25 12.63
CA PHE A 301 -8.14 9.81 12.40
C PHE A 301 -8.21 11.34 12.27
N ARG A 302 -7.45 12.04 13.09
CA ARG A 302 -7.27 13.50 13.07
C ARG A 302 -5.80 13.87 12.87
N GLY A 303 -4.90 12.88 13.06
CA GLY A 303 -3.47 13.06 12.90
C GLY A 303 -2.67 11.86 13.40
N LYS A 304 -1.34 11.93 13.24
CA LYS A 304 -0.44 10.83 13.60
C LYS A 304 -0.51 10.43 15.09
N ASP A 305 -0.92 11.35 15.96
CA ASP A 305 -1.00 11.10 17.40
C ASP A 305 -2.10 10.08 17.75
N ASP A 306 -3.21 10.06 17.00
CA ASP A 306 -4.25 9.04 17.20
C ASP A 306 -3.69 7.63 16.93
N LEU A 307 -2.84 7.48 15.91
CA LEU A 307 -2.19 6.20 15.63
C LEU A 307 -1.08 5.87 16.64
N ALA A 308 -0.33 6.85 17.10
CA ALA A 308 0.71 6.65 18.12
C ALA A 308 0.13 6.16 19.44
N GLN A 309 -1.03 6.67 19.85
CA GLN A 309 -1.75 6.24 21.05
C GLN A 309 -2.17 4.76 21.02
N THR A 310 -2.29 4.16 19.83
CA THR A 310 -2.57 2.73 19.72
C THR A 310 -1.38 1.84 20.10
N GLY A 311 -0.17 2.41 20.23
CA GLY A 311 1.07 1.66 20.41
C GLY A 311 1.56 0.93 19.15
N LEU A 312 0.90 1.14 17.98
CA LEU A 312 1.25 0.50 16.70
C LEU A 312 2.17 1.37 15.83
N LEU A 313 2.28 2.66 16.13
CA LEU A 313 3.15 3.62 15.46
C LEU A 313 4.21 4.11 16.44
N TYR A 314 5.48 3.72 16.26
CA TYR A 314 6.52 4.03 17.23
C TYR A 314 7.95 4.02 16.69
N THR A 315 8.83 4.68 17.44
CA THR A 315 10.27 4.49 17.43
C THR A 315 10.75 4.11 18.83
N ARG A 316 11.61 3.11 18.95
CA ARG A 316 12.22 2.65 20.19
C ARG A 316 13.71 2.89 20.14
N ALA A 317 14.18 3.92 20.83
CA ALA A 317 15.61 4.25 20.99
C ALA A 317 16.43 4.19 19.69
N ILE A 318 16.05 5.07 18.73
CA ILE A 318 16.83 5.30 17.50
C ILE A 318 17.23 6.77 17.34
#